data_20d0cf01315c45a1f9c8c11f12d589e6
#
_entry.id   20d0cf01315c45a1f9c8c11f12d589e6
#
_cell.length_a   1.000
_cell.length_b   1.000
_cell.length_c   1.000
_cell.angle_alpha   90.00
_cell.angle_beta   90.00
_cell.angle_gamma   90.00
#
_symmetry.space_group_name_H-M   'P 1'
#
loop_
_entity.id
_entity.type
_entity.pdbx_description
1 polymer ?
#
loop_
_entity_poly.entity_id
_entity_poly.type
_entity_poly.pdbx_seq_one_letter_code
_entity_poly.pdbx_strand_id
1 'polypeptide(L)'
;MTEKPKKKKKDIYSVLLLLAGIGLIAAGIIGIISSRTDSREYKNSTDIQKISAVIDDYSTHNTKDDSGDVKYTTYKFKVSYVIDGKTYKGKCEERVWSRSSSYAKKYTYDKLRKGDTIDVEVYKTSKGNYKLSPEGNPVYFLLYCAAIPVGLFFVVIMICDIAKDNRKKKSENEITSKE
;
A
#
# COMPACT_ATOMS: atom_id res chain seq x y z
N MET A 1 -23.63 42.16 -17.28
CA MET A 1 -23.46 41.13 -16.22
C MET A 1 -22.89 39.89 -16.84
N THR A 2 -21.61 39.63 -16.63
CA THR A 2 -20.85 38.57 -17.32
C THR A 2 -20.79 37.32 -16.44
N GLU A 3 -21.67 36.33 -16.70
CA GLU A 3 -21.55 35.01 -16.09
C GLU A 3 -20.60 34.15 -16.93
N LYS A 4 -19.32 34.09 -16.58
CA LYS A 4 -18.40 33.06 -17.09
C LYS A 4 -17.30 32.74 -16.08
N PRO A 5 -17.55 31.83 -15.08
CA PRO A 5 -16.48 30.95 -14.66
C PRO A 5 -16.86 29.47 -14.37
N LYS A 6 -18.14 29.09 -14.44
CA LYS A 6 -18.57 27.71 -14.04
C LYS A 6 -18.00 26.60 -14.95
N LYS A 7 -17.84 26.83 -16.26
CA LYS A 7 -17.38 25.84 -17.22
C LYS A 7 -15.91 25.41 -17.01
N LYS A 8 -15.02 26.37 -16.75
CA LYS A 8 -13.59 26.13 -16.56
C LYS A 8 -13.25 25.27 -15.30
N LYS A 9 -14.05 25.39 -14.22
CA LYS A 9 -13.85 24.60 -13.01
C LYS A 9 -14.24 23.12 -13.22
N LYS A 10 -15.32 22.86 -13.97
CA LYS A 10 -15.77 21.48 -14.27
C LYS A 10 -14.71 20.70 -15.05
N ASP A 11 -14.08 21.32 -16.02
CA ASP A 11 -13.04 20.68 -16.86
C ASP A 11 -11.80 20.30 -16.03
N ILE A 12 -11.40 21.13 -15.06
CA ILE A 12 -10.25 20.86 -14.18
C ILE A 12 -10.54 19.66 -13.26
N TYR A 13 -11.71 19.59 -12.64
CA TYR A 13 -12.08 18.46 -11.80
C TYR A 13 -12.15 17.15 -12.58
N SER A 14 -12.62 17.20 -13.81
CA SER A 14 -12.68 16.05 -14.70
C SER A 14 -11.28 15.50 -15.00
N VAL A 15 -10.34 16.37 -15.33
CA VAL A 15 -8.94 15.97 -15.61
C VAL A 15 -8.29 15.40 -14.34
N LEU A 16 -8.49 16.03 -13.18
CA LEU A 16 -7.95 15.55 -11.90
C LEU A 16 -8.50 14.16 -11.54
N LEU A 17 -9.79 13.92 -11.76
CA LEU A 17 -10.42 12.62 -11.49
C LEU A 17 -9.88 11.52 -12.41
N LEU A 18 -9.66 11.84 -13.69
CA LEU A 18 -9.03 10.93 -14.64
C LEU A 18 -7.61 10.55 -14.22
N LEU A 19 -6.80 11.54 -13.85
CA LEU A 19 -5.43 11.33 -13.39
C LEU A 19 -5.40 10.50 -12.10
N ALA A 20 -6.31 10.76 -11.16
CA ALA A 20 -6.44 9.97 -9.95
C ALA A 20 -6.81 8.52 -10.24
N GLY A 21 -7.75 8.27 -11.18
CA GLY A 21 -8.13 6.93 -11.60
C GLY A 21 -6.97 6.16 -12.23
N ILE A 22 -6.22 6.78 -13.13
CA ILE A 22 -5.03 6.19 -13.75
C ILE A 22 -3.95 5.91 -12.69
N GLY A 23 -3.72 6.85 -11.76
CA GLY A 23 -2.78 6.69 -10.65
C GLY A 23 -3.12 5.50 -9.74
N LEU A 24 -4.40 5.29 -9.43
CA LEU A 24 -4.86 4.15 -8.64
C LEU A 24 -4.63 2.81 -9.35
N ILE A 25 -4.91 2.75 -10.67
CA ILE A 25 -4.66 1.54 -11.47
C ILE A 25 -3.16 1.22 -11.48
N ALA A 26 -2.31 2.20 -11.76
CA ALA A 26 -0.87 2.03 -11.79
C ALA A 26 -0.33 1.56 -10.42
N ALA A 27 -0.74 2.20 -9.33
CA ALA A 27 -0.36 1.83 -7.97
C ALA A 27 -0.82 0.40 -7.62
N GLY A 28 -2.04 0.01 -8.00
CA GLY A 28 -2.56 -1.34 -7.83
C GLY A 28 -1.71 -2.39 -8.55
N ILE A 29 -1.40 -2.17 -9.82
CA ILE A 29 -0.58 -3.08 -10.64
C ILE A 29 0.84 -3.22 -10.06
N ILE A 30 1.50 -2.09 -9.77
CA ILE A 30 2.86 -2.09 -9.20
C ILE A 30 2.86 -2.81 -7.84
N GLY A 31 1.87 -2.55 -6.98
CA GLY A 31 1.76 -3.20 -5.67
C GLY A 31 1.58 -4.72 -5.77
N ILE A 32 0.75 -5.21 -6.69
CA ILE A 32 0.55 -6.64 -6.94
C ILE A 32 1.85 -7.29 -7.45
N ILE A 33 2.52 -6.68 -8.42
CA ILE A 33 3.76 -7.21 -8.99
C ILE A 33 4.84 -7.29 -7.90
N SER A 34 5.06 -6.20 -7.15
CA SER A 34 6.06 -6.17 -6.06
C SER A 34 5.79 -7.24 -5.00
N SER A 35 4.55 -7.33 -4.52
CA SER A 35 4.16 -8.30 -3.49
C SER A 35 4.37 -9.75 -3.95
N ARG A 36 4.05 -10.05 -5.21
CA ARG A 36 4.28 -11.40 -5.77
C ARG A 36 5.75 -11.68 -6.01
N THR A 37 6.53 -10.69 -6.44
CA THR A 37 7.96 -10.85 -6.71
C THR A 37 8.70 -11.16 -5.42
N ASP A 38 8.50 -10.39 -4.36
CA ASP A 38 9.16 -10.61 -3.07
C ASP A 38 8.79 -11.98 -2.46
N SER A 39 7.52 -12.37 -2.51
CA SER A 39 7.09 -13.69 -2.04
C SER A 39 7.66 -14.84 -2.87
N ARG A 40 7.82 -14.66 -4.17
CA ARG A 40 8.41 -15.69 -5.07
C ARG A 40 9.92 -15.77 -4.88
N GLU A 41 10.61 -14.65 -4.76
CA GLU A 41 12.05 -14.61 -4.47
C GLU A 41 12.35 -15.29 -3.14
N TYR A 42 11.57 -14.99 -2.10
CA TYR A 42 11.69 -15.65 -0.80
C TYR A 42 11.53 -17.17 -0.89
N LYS A 43 10.45 -17.65 -1.53
CA LYS A 43 10.17 -19.08 -1.69
C LYS A 43 11.26 -19.82 -2.47
N ASN A 44 11.89 -19.15 -3.41
CA ASN A 44 12.92 -19.74 -4.26
C ASN A 44 14.35 -19.51 -3.73
N SER A 45 14.51 -18.75 -2.65
CA SER A 45 15.80 -18.51 -2.04
C SER A 45 16.31 -19.77 -1.35
N THR A 46 17.56 -20.13 -1.65
CA THR A 46 18.29 -21.23 -0.98
C THR A 46 19.09 -20.75 0.23
N ASP A 47 19.19 -19.43 0.42
CA ASP A 47 19.95 -18.79 1.49
C ASP A 47 18.97 -17.97 2.33
N ILE A 48 18.36 -18.63 3.29
CA ILE A 48 17.45 -18.06 4.30
C ILE A 48 18.13 -18.18 5.66
N GLN A 49 18.27 -17.06 6.36
CA GLN A 49 19.00 -16.99 7.63
C GLN A 49 18.15 -16.30 8.69
N LYS A 50 18.25 -16.77 9.93
CA LYS A 50 17.77 -16.04 11.10
C LYS A 50 18.92 -15.28 11.71
N ILE A 51 18.77 -13.98 11.85
CA ILE A 51 19.79 -13.07 12.34
C ILE A 51 19.22 -12.11 13.36
N SER A 52 20.06 -11.60 14.25
CA SER A 52 19.68 -10.52 15.18
C SER A 52 19.82 -9.18 14.47
N ALA A 53 18.76 -8.39 14.49
CA ALA A 53 18.70 -7.03 13.92
C ALA A 53 18.51 -6.01 15.03
N VAL A 54 19.15 -4.85 14.90
CA VAL A 54 19.02 -3.74 15.85
C VAL A 54 17.80 -2.90 15.47
N ILE A 55 16.99 -2.54 16.46
CA ILE A 55 15.82 -1.67 16.29
C ILE A 55 16.29 -0.22 16.17
N ASP A 56 16.15 0.36 14.99
CA ASP A 56 16.42 1.78 14.74
C ASP A 56 15.27 2.67 15.22
N ASP A 57 14.03 2.17 15.05
CA ASP A 57 12.80 2.90 15.38
C ASP A 57 11.63 1.90 15.52
N TYR A 58 10.63 2.24 16.31
CA TYR A 58 9.45 1.39 16.46
C TYR A 58 8.19 2.22 16.69
N SER A 59 7.06 1.64 16.32
CA SER A 59 5.74 2.17 16.64
C SER A 59 4.76 1.04 16.94
N THR A 60 3.75 1.34 17.73
CA THR A 60 2.69 0.39 18.10
C THR A 60 1.33 0.94 17.72
N HIS A 61 0.44 0.06 17.31
CA HIS A 61 -0.94 0.40 17.02
C HIS A 61 -1.88 -0.66 17.58
N ASN A 62 -2.83 -0.23 18.40
CA ASN A 62 -3.87 -1.10 18.96
C ASN A 62 -5.11 -1.08 18.08
N THR A 63 -5.56 -2.26 17.65
CA THR A 63 -6.85 -2.42 16.99
C THR A 63 -7.84 -2.94 18.01
N LYS A 64 -8.96 -2.23 18.15
CA LYS A 64 -10.05 -2.58 19.08
C LYS A 64 -11.13 -3.37 18.34
N ASP A 65 -11.89 -4.17 19.10
CA ASP A 65 -13.11 -4.80 18.64
C ASP A 65 -14.34 -3.89 18.84
N ASP A 66 -15.52 -4.39 18.53
CA ASP A 66 -16.78 -3.65 18.63
C ASP A 66 -17.18 -3.33 20.10
N SER A 67 -16.61 -4.05 21.07
CA SER A 67 -16.78 -3.78 22.51
C SER A 67 -15.82 -2.73 23.06
N GLY A 68 -14.85 -2.29 22.24
CA GLY A 68 -13.82 -1.33 22.61
C GLY A 68 -12.57 -1.96 23.22
N ASP A 69 -12.53 -3.27 23.36
CA ASP A 69 -11.38 -3.99 23.87
C ASP A 69 -10.28 -4.16 22.80
N VAL A 70 -9.01 -4.23 23.24
CA VAL A 70 -7.89 -4.42 22.32
C VAL A 70 -7.91 -5.85 21.77
N LYS A 71 -8.24 -5.99 20.49
CA LYS A 71 -8.27 -7.25 19.75
C LYS A 71 -6.86 -7.75 19.44
N TYR A 72 -6.01 -6.87 18.97
CA TYR A 72 -4.58 -7.13 18.73
C TYR A 72 -3.77 -5.84 18.73
N THR A 73 -2.47 -5.97 19.01
CA THR A 73 -1.48 -4.90 18.89
C THR A 73 -0.58 -5.19 17.71
N THR A 74 -0.38 -4.22 16.85
CA THR A 74 0.58 -4.28 15.75
C THR A 74 1.84 -3.53 16.14
N TYR A 75 2.98 -4.21 16.13
CA TYR A 75 4.31 -3.66 16.35
C TYR A 75 5.00 -3.48 15.00
N LYS A 76 5.48 -2.28 14.73
CA LYS A 76 6.23 -1.96 13.50
C LYS A 76 7.63 -1.55 13.88
N PHE A 77 8.61 -2.26 13.37
CA PHE A 77 10.02 -1.99 13.63
C PHE A 77 10.72 -1.57 12.34
N LYS A 78 11.54 -0.54 12.43
CA LYS A 78 12.60 -0.28 11.45
C LYS A 78 13.86 -0.89 12.04
N VAL A 79 14.53 -1.73 11.29
CA VAL A 79 15.68 -2.48 11.78
C VAL A 79 16.86 -2.35 10.85
N SER A 80 18.06 -2.42 11.46
CA SER A 80 19.33 -2.52 10.75
C SER A 80 20.01 -3.85 11.12
N TYR A 81 20.58 -4.51 10.12
CA TYR A 81 21.29 -5.78 10.29
C TYR A 81 22.52 -5.83 9.41
N VAL A 82 23.51 -6.63 9.80
CA VAL A 82 24.79 -6.77 9.08
C VAL A 82 24.94 -8.21 8.56
N ILE A 83 25.22 -8.36 7.28
CA ILE A 83 25.57 -9.63 6.65
C ILE A 83 26.78 -9.40 5.77
N ASP A 84 27.81 -10.24 5.91
CA ASP A 84 29.06 -10.15 5.14
C ASP A 84 29.70 -8.75 5.19
N GLY A 85 29.65 -8.09 6.35
CA GLY A 85 30.19 -6.75 6.58
C GLY A 85 29.41 -5.61 5.93
N LYS A 86 28.25 -5.87 5.29
CA LYS A 86 27.36 -4.85 4.73
C LYS A 86 26.17 -4.64 5.64
N THR A 87 25.80 -3.36 5.84
CA THR A 87 24.63 -2.98 6.60
C THR A 87 23.41 -2.89 5.69
N TYR A 88 22.35 -3.57 6.09
CA TYR A 88 21.04 -3.54 5.44
C TYR A 88 20.02 -2.90 6.38
N LYS A 89 18.98 -2.31 5.81
CA LYS A 89 17.86 -1.75 6.57
C LYS A 89 16.56 -2.33 6.05
N GLY A 90 15.62 -2.54 6.97
CA GLY A 90 14.32 -3.07 6.62
C GLY A 90 13.23 -2.64 7.59
N LYS A 91 12.01 -3.07 7.27
CA LYS A 91 10.85 -2.89 8.14
C LYS A 91 10.23 -4.24 8.35
N CYS A 92 9.90 -4.57 9.59
CA CYS A 92 9.11 -5.73 9.94
C CYS A 92 7.90 -5.31 10.79
N GLU A 93 6.85 -6.07 10.66
CA GLU A 93 5.59 -5.83 11.35
C GLU A 93 5.17 -7.14 12.03
N GLU A 94 4.86 -7.09 13.30
CA GLU A 94 4.38 -8.25 14.04
C GLU A 94 3.02 -7.92 14.66
N ARG A 95 2.06 -8.80 14.45
CA ARG A 95 0.71 -8.68 15.01
C ARG A 95 0.53 -9.68 16.15
N VAL A 96 0.31 -9.17 17.34
CA VAL A 96 0.11 -9.96 18.55
C VAL A 96 -1.33 -9.84 19.03
N TRP A 97 -2.06 -10.96 19.03
CA TRP A 97 -3.44 -11.01 19.47
C TRP A 97 -3.54 -10.92 21.01
N SER A 98 -4.57 -10.22 21.50
CA SER A 98 -4.82 -10.08 22.94
C SER A 98 -5.49 -11.32 23.55
N ARG A 99 -5.05 -12.52 23.15
CA ARG A 99 -5.48 -13.79 23.73
C ARG A 99 -4.45 -14.31 24.71
N SER A 100 -4.88 -15.13 25.68
CA SER A 100 -4.01 -15.66 26.75
C SER A 100 -2.76 -16.36 26.21
N SER A 101 -2.84 -17.07 25.09
CA SER A 101 -1.71 -17.76 24.46
C SER A 101 -0.63 -16.81 23.89
N SER A 102 -0.97 -15.53 23.69
CA SER A 102 -0.06 -14.53 23.13
C SER A 102 0.50 -13.55 24.16
N TYR A 103 0.16 -13.73 25.43
CA TYR A 103 0.55 -12.81 26.50
C TYR A 103 2.08 -12.70 26.67
N ALA A 104 2.79 -13.82 26.64
CA ALA A 104 4.24 -13.82 26.75
C ALA A 104 4.91 -13.06 25.60
N LYS A 105 4.41 -13.25 24.39
CA LYS A 105 4.90 -12.55 23.18
C LYS A 105 4.64 -11.04 23.29
N LYS A 106 3.42 -10.65 23.69
CA LYS A 106 3.06 -9.25 23.89
C LYS A 106 3.97 -8.60 24.93
N TYR A 107 4.16 -9.25 26.08
CA TYR A 107 5.01 -8.74 27.15
C TYR A 107 6.46 -8.53 26.70
N THR A 108 6.99 -9.40 25.87
CA THR A 108 8.33 -9.26 25.30
C THR A 108 8.39 -8.03 24.37
N TYR A 109 7.45 -7.90 23.44
CA TYR A 109 7.44 -6.78 22.49
C TYR A 109 7.15 -5.43 23.14
N ASP A 110 6.33 -5.37 24.18
CA ASP A 110 6.05 -4.13 24.94
C ASP A 110 7.31 -3.56 25.64
N LYS A 111 8.31 -4.40 25.88
CA LYS A 111 9.58 -4.00 26.51
C LYS A 111 10.64 -3.53 25.53
N LEU A 112 10.51 -3.87 24.25
CA LEU A 112 11.49 -3.50 23.24
C LEU A 112 11.58 -1.98 23.07
N ARG A 113 12.78 -1.50 22.91
CA ARG A 113 13.11 -0.08 22.72
C ARG A 113 14.08 0.05 21.54
N LYS A 114 14.25 1.28 21.08
CA LYS A 114 15.29 1.62 20.13
C LYS A 114 16.66 1.23 20.69
N GLY A 115 17.46 0.54 19.90
CA GLY A 115 18.77 0.00 20.26
C GLY A 115 18.74 -1.46 20.73
N ASP A 116 17.56 -2.00 21.08
CA ASP A 116 17.42 -3.43 21.38
C ASP A 116 17.54 -4.26 20.11
N THR A 117 17.70 -5.57 20.27
CA THR A 117 17.79 -6.51 19.17
C THR A 117 16.54 -7.38 19.10
N ILE A 118 16.14 -7.72 17.87
CA ILE A 118 15.11 -8.72 17.58
C ILE A 118 15.62 -9.71 16.55
N ASP A 119 15.18 -10.96 16.66
CA ASP A 119 15.47 -11.97 15.66
C ASP A 119 14.56 -11.75 14.45
N VAL A 120 15.18 -11.66 13.28
CA VAL A 120 14.49 -11.51 12.00
C VAL A 120 14.96 -12.58 11.04
N GLU A 121 14.10 -12.94 10.10
CA GLU A 121 14.44 -13.83 9.02
C GLU A 121 14.75 -13.00 7.78
N VAL A 122 15.88 -13.30 7.15
CA VAL A 122 16.35 -12.65 5.92
C VAL A 122 16.57 -13.68 4.83
N TYR A 123 16.45 -13.27 3.59
CA TYR A 123 16.70 -14.12 2.44
C TYR A 123 17.54 -13.39 1.38
N LYS A 124 18.32 -14.15 0.64
CA LYS A 124 19.10 -13.62 -0.46
C LYS A 124 18.27 -13.52 -1.73
N THR A 125 18.21 -12.33 -2.29
CA THR A 125 17.49 -12.09 -3.55
C THR A 125 18.30 -12.60 -4.75
N SER A 126 17.66 -12.77 -5.90
CA SER A 126 18.33 -13.12 -7.17
C SER A 126 19.42 -12.14 -7.58
N LYS A 127 19.37 -10.91 -7.07
CA LYS A 127 20.41 -9.87 -7.29
C LYS A 127 21.56 -9.93 -6.29
N GLY A 128 21.58 -10.91 -5.39
CA GLY A 128 22.63 -11.07 -4.38
C GLY A 128 22.52 -10.18 -3.14
N ASN A 129 21.46 -9.40 -3.02
CA ASN A 129 21.19 -8.58 -1.83
C ASN A 129 20.34 -9.36 -0.82
N TYR A 130 20.44 -9.01 0.46
CA TYR A 130 19.59 -9.58 1.49
C TYR A 130 18.40 -8.68 1.79
N LYS A 131 17.23 -9.28 1.91
CA LYS A 131 15.98 -8.63 2.32
C LYS A 131 15.37 -9.37 3.51
N LEU A 132 14.58 -8.65 4.30
CA LEU A 132 13.72 -9.29 5.31
C LEU A 132 12.67 -10.18 4.63
N SER A 133 12.38 -11.30 5.30
CA SER A 133 11.29 -12.18 4.88
C SER A 133 10.01 -11.37 4.63
N PRO A 134 9.34 -11.55 3.50
CA PRO A 134 8.11 -10.83 3.24
C PRO A 134 7.06 -11.31 4.22
N GLU A 135 6.71 -10.47 5.17
CA GLU A 135 5.53 -10.67 5.99
C GLU A 135 4.32 -10.53 5.07
N GLY A 136 3.77 -11.65 4.67
CA GLY A 136 2.58 -11.70 3.82
C GLY A 136 1.38 -11.13 4.55
N ASN A 137 1.25 -9.81 4.60
CA ASN A 137 0.01 -9.20 5.06
C ASN A 137 -1.01 -9.27 3.91
N PRO A 138 -1.97 -10.21 3.95
CA PRO A 138 -2.96 -10.38 2.88
C PRO A 138 -3.80 -9.11 2.66
N VAL A 139 -3.86 -8.22 3.66
CA VAL A 139 -4.63 -6.97 3.59
C VAL A 139 -4.03 -6.03 2.54
N TYR A 140 -2.71 -5.88 2.46
CA TYR A 140 -2.11 -5.03 1.43
C TYR A 140 -2.34 -5.56 0.03
N PHE A 141 -2.27 -6.88 -0.15
CA PHE A 141 -2.59 -7.50 -1.43
C PHE A 141 -4.04 -7.23 -1.85
N LEU A 142 -5.00 -7.35 -0.91
CA LEU A 142 -6.41 -7.04 -1.16
C LEU A 142 -6.62 -5.56 -1.48
N LEU A 143 -5.92 -4.65 -0.81
CA LEU A 143 -5.99 -3.21 -1.11
C LEU A 143 -5.50 -2.90 -2.53
N TYR A 144 -4.41 -3.52 -2.98
CA TYR A 144 -3.93 -3.36 -4.36
C TYR A 144 -4.92 -3.93 -5.37
N CYS A 145 -5.52 -5.09 -5.07
CA CYS A 145 -6.58 -5.66 -5.92
C CYS A 145 -7.83 -4.77 -5.99
N ALA A 146 -8.20 -4.09 -4.90
CA ALA A 146 -9.33 -3.17 -4.86
C ALA A 146 -9.06 -1.83 -5.56
N ALA A 147 -7.82 -1.36 -5.56
CA ALA A 147 -7.44 -0.09 -6.20
C ALA A 147 -7.69 -0.09 -7.71
N ILE A 148 -7.52 -1.24 -8.38
CA ILE A 148 -7.73 -1.37 -9.83
C ILE A 148 -9.19 -1.13 -10.22
N PRO A 149 -10.20 -1.85 -9.69
CA PRO A 149 -11.59 -1.62 -10.07
C PRO A 149 -12.09 -0.23 -9.67
N VAL A 150 -11.62 0.33 -8.54
CA VAL A 150 -11.96 1.71 -8.15
C VAL A 150 -11.38 2.71 -9.16
N GLY A 151 -10.13 2.54 -9.56
CA GLY A 151 -9.51 3.38 -10.58
C GLY A 151 -10.23 3.29 -11.94
N LEU A 152 -10.60 2.07 -12.37
CA LEU A 152 -11.37 1.85 -13.59
C LEU A 152 -12.76 2.53 -13.53
N PHE A 153 -13.43 2.49 -12.39
CA PHE A 153 -14.71 3.15 -12.19
C PHE A 153 -14.61 4.67 -12.42
N PHE A 154 -13.57 5.33 -11.88
CA PHE A 154 -13.34 6.75 -12.14
C PHE A 154 -13.08 7.04 -13.62
N VAL A 155 -12.26 6.23 -14.29
CA VAL A 155 -11.96 6.39 -15.72
C VAL A 155 -13.23 6.25 -16.57
N VAL A 156 -14.08 5.26 -16.29
CA VAL A 156 -15.34 5.04 -17.03
C VAL A 156 -16.31 6.21 -16.86
N ILE A 157 -16.51 6.70 -15.63
CA ILE A 157 -17.35 7.88 -15.38
C ILE A 157 -16.87 9.05 -16.23
N MET A 158 -15.57 9.29 -16.25
CA MET A 158 -14.98 10.41 -16.99
C MET A 158 -15.17 10.28 -18.50
N ILE A 159 -14.97 9.08 -19.05
CA ILE A 159 -15.21 8.82 -20.47
C ILE A 159 -16.68 9.07 -20.81
N CYS A 160 -17.61 8.62 -19.98
CA CYS A 160 -19.04 8.85 -20.17
C CYS A 160 -19.40 10.34 -20.13
N ASP A 161 -18.81 11.13 -19.22
CA ASP A 161 -19.06 12.57 -19.13
C ASP A 161 -18.51 13.32 -20.36
N ILE A 162 -17.30 12.98 -20.81
CA ILE A 162 -16.72 13.55 -22.03
C ILE A 162 -17.57 13.21 -23.26
N ALA A 163 -18.04 11.97 -23.37
CA ALA A 163 -18.89 11.54 -24.48
C ALA A 163 -20.24 12.29 -24.51
N LYS A 164 -20.85 12.53 -23.33
CA LYS A 164 -22.07 13.34 -23.22
C LYS A 164 -21.87 14.79 -23.64
N ASP A 165 -20.76 15.42 -23.20
CA ASP A 165 -20.44 16.80 -23.54
C ASP A 165 -20.15 16.96 -25.03
N ASN A 166 -19.49 15.99 -25.67
CA ASN A 166 -19.25 15.98 -27.13
C ASN A 166 -20.53 15.83 -27.92
N ARG A 167 -21.48 14.98 -27.50
CA ARG A 167 -22.79 14.84 -28.16
C ARG A 167 -23.61 16.13 -28.08
N LYS A 168 -23.60 16.84 -26.93
CA LYS A 168 -24.28 18.12 -26.81
C LYS A 168 -23.71 19.19 -27.74
N LYS A 169 -22.39 19.28 -27.82
CA LYS A 169 -21.72 20.23 -28.74
C LYS A 169 -22.08 19.95 -30.23
N LYS A 170 -22.17 18.68 -30.59
CA LYS A 170 -22.51 18.30 -31.95
C LYS A 170 -23.96 18.69 -32.28
N SER A 171 -24.92 18.46 -31.37
CA SER A 171 -26.32 18.87 -31.59
C SER A 171 -26.50 20.40 -31.63
N GLU A 172 -25.77 21.17 -30.80
CA GLU A 172 -25.78 22.62 -30.83
C GLU A 172 -25.26 23.17 -32.18
N ASN A 173 -24.17 22.59 -32.69
CA ASN A 173 -23.58 23.02 -33.97
C ASN A 173 -24.49 22.66 -35.18
N GLU A 174 -25.23 21.56 -35.12
CA GLU A 174 -26.18 21.17 -36.19
C GLU A 174 -27.41 22.09 -36.23
N ILE A 175 -27.83 22.65 -35.09
CA ILE A 175 -28.91 23.63 -35.01
C ILE A 175 -28.49 24.97 -35.60
N THR A 176 -27.29 25.45 -35.23
CA THR A 176 -26.74 26.73 -35.67
C THR A 176 -26.37 26.77 -37.16
N SER A 177 -26.18 25.59 -37.80
CA SER A 177 -25.86 25.50 -39.22
C SER A 177 -27.10 25.46 -40.10
N LYS A 178 -28.32 25.44 -39.55
CA LYS A 178 -29.61 25.40 -40.26
C LYS A 178 -30.35 26.74 -40.21
N GLU A 179 -29.88 27.70 -39.49
CA GLU A 179 -30.29 29.12 -39.51
C GLU A 179 -29.43 29.90 -40.51
#